data_6c060e81f3c729e2c287cae581afe409
#
_entry.id   6c060e81f3c729e2c287cae581afe409
#
_cell.length_a   1.000
_cell.length_b   1.000
_cell.length_c   1.000
_cell.angle_alpha   90.00
_cell.angle_beta   90.00
_cell.angle_gamma   90.00
#
_symmetry.space_group_name_H-M   'P 1'
#
loop_
_entity.id
_entity.type
_entity.pdbx_description
1 polymer ?
#
loop_
_entity_poly.entity_id
_entity_poly.type
_entity_poly.pdbx_seq_one_letter_code
_entity_poly.pdbx_strand_id
1 'polypeptide(L)'
;SPKAVQRNVCWAIKNKAKWIHSLNMDKVWSSSINMVDVRESWAKSKLFGTKVDREFFKHFHDKGFEWLIIDGQNRTYTAFDFHDNKFTVSDTFVDQRDQEHTLQNVFFKDMPESLQMRFLNNCWISVAPITVATRQECIEMFLDYNDGIPVNEMEKRDASFSAIADWVRQQAEKVSEPMRRIESEDKIIRGADKEWIISMSMHLMKNYAPAISAKFGDIDDDSMDKWYDIGKDCINLADPNSPHLQSELRRCEQILYTTFHDVFDSQSKYQTKNGKFATYMAWATLYVVEWAYDNGYNISDYREFFDSLYTIDRKLASDSDAAFANQYDAWLNATPAKRGKEPKKSWFYSHWSGVHKSSSMRAKRIKALTDEITKPENLKKLKMVKQAAIAAK
;
A
#
# COMPACT_ATOMS: atom_id res chain seq x y z
N SER A 1 -12.39 1.43 13.18
CA SER A 1 -11.65 2.69 13.34
C SER A 1 -11.16 3.17 11.98
N PRO A 2 -11.23 4.45 11.65
CA PRO A 2 -10.78 4.94 10.34
C PRO A 2 -9.28 4.75 10.18
N LYS A 3 -8.87 4.25 9.02
CA LYS A 3 -7.45 3.96 8.70
C LYS A 3 -6.58 5.22 8.55
N ALA A 4 -7.18 6.40 8.57
CA ALA A 4 -6.53 7.67 8.22
C ALA A 4 -5.46 8.18 9.21
N VAL A 5 -5.52 7.77 10.47
CA VAL A 5 -4.56 8.14 11.53
C VAL A 5 -4.02 6.91 12.25
N GLN A 6 -3.87 5.81 11.51
CA GLN A 6 -3.47 4.56 12.14
C GLN A 6 -2.38 3.88 11.32
N ARG A 7 -1.34 3.43 12.01
CA ARG A 7 -0.41 2.45 11.48
C ARG A 7 -1.14 1.15 11.16
N ASN A 8 -0.71 0.46 10.11
CA ASN A 8 -1.07 -0.93 9.95
C ASN A 8 -0.57 -1.74 11.16
N VAL A 9 -1.31 -2.81 11.52
CA VAL A 9 -0.88 -3.72 12.59
C VAL A 9 0.42 -4.39 12.14
N CYS A 10 1.55 -3.93 12.66
CA CYS A 10 2.89 -4.29 12.18
C CYS A 10 3.71 -5.14 13.16
N TRP A 11 3.15 -5.47 14.33
CA TRP A 11 3.89 -6.27 15.29
C TRP A 11 4.01 -7.72 14.84
N ALA A 12 5.27 -8.19 14.72
CA ALA A 12 5.55 -9.60 14.56
C ALA A 12 5.06 -10.40 15.78
N ILE A 13 4.77 -11.68 15.59
CA ILE A 13 4.28 -12.59 16.66
C ILE A 13 5.16 -12.52 17.90
N LYS A 14 6.49 -12.46 17.74
CA LYS A 14 7.44 -12.31 18.86
C LYS A 14 7.16 -11.06 19.71
N ASN A 15 6.84 -9.94 19.08
CA ASN A 15 6.55 -8.68 19.78
C ASN A 15 5.18 -8.76 20.48
N LYS A 16 4.19 -9.37 19.82
CA LYS A 16 2.87 -9.63 20.40
C LYS A 16 2.98 -10.50 21.65
N ALA A 17 3.70 -11.63 21.56
CA ALA A 17 3.90 -12.54 22.70
C ALA A 17 4.63 -11.84 23.86
N LYS A 18 5.70 -11.07 23.57
CA LYS A 18 6.41 -10.28 24.58
C LYS A 18 5.50 -9.27 25.29
N TRP A 19 4.61 -8.62 24.55
CA TRP A 19 3.67 -7.66 25.13
C TRP A 19 2.64 -8.36 26.03
N ILE A 20 2.08 -9.51 25.60
CA ILE A 20 1.16 -10.34 26.43
C ILE A 20 1.85 -10.77 27.72
N HIS A 21 3.12 -11.20 27.67
CA HIS A 21 3.89 -11.52 28.88
C HIS A 21 4.03 -10.28 29.78
N SER A 22 4.40 -9.12 29.22
CA SER A 22 4.51 -7.88 30.01
C SER A 22 3.19 -7.47 30.64
N LEU A 23 2.05 -7.66 29.94
CA LEU A 23 0.71 -7.38 30.44
C LEU A 23 0.38 -8.28 31.65
N ASN A 24 0.69 -9.58 31.57
CA ASN A 24 0.47 -10.52 32.67
C ASN A 24 1.32 -10.19 33.91
N MET A 25 2.54 -9.71 33.70
CA MET A 25 3.50 -9.38 34.77
C MET A 25 3.30 -7.96 35.34
N ASP A 26 2.20 -7.29 35.04
CA ASP A 26 1.89 -5.90 35.45
C ASP A 26 3.02 -4.89 35.11
N LYS A 27 3.86 -5.20 34.11
CA LYS A 27 4.96 -4.34 33.66
C LYS A 27 4.52 -3.30 32.63
N VAL A 28 3.23 -3.07 32.50
CA VAL A 28 2.64 -2.34 31.36
C VAL A 28 2.10 -0.98 31.79
N TRP A 29 2.86 -0.23 32.58
CA TRP A 29 2.60 1.18 32.82
C TRP A 29 2.80 2.07 31.55
N SER A 30 3.31 1.50 30.44
CA SER A 30 3.38 2.13 29.12
C SER A 30 2.26 1.71 28.16
N SER A 31 1.17 1.13 28.65
CA SER A 31 0.13 0.51 27.81
C SER A 31 -1.13 1.35 27.63
N SER A 32 -1.08 2.64 27.88
CA SER A 32 -2.23 3.49 27.59
C SER A 32 -2.58 3.45 26.09
N ILE A 33 -3.84 3.25 25.79
CA ILE A 33 -4.39 3.45 24.46
C ILE A 33 -4.91 4.88 24.41
N ASN A 34 -4.38 5.68 23.50
CA ASN A 34 -4.80 7.06 23.33
C ASN A 34 -5.93 7.12 22.29
N MET A 35 -7.09 7.61 22.70
CA MET A 35 -8.29 7.65 21.87
C MET A 35 -8.88 9.05 21.84
N VAL A 36 -9.25 9.51 20.65
CA VAL A 36 -10.01 10.75 20.48
C VAL A 36 -11.49 10.45 20.69
N ASP A 37 -12.12 11.19 21.59
CA ASP A 37 -13.56 11.22 21.75
C ASP A 37 -14.20 11.94 20.57
N VAL A 38 -14.95 11.20 19.75
CA VAL A 38 -15.56 11.71 18.52
C VAL A 38 -16.63 12.75 18.82
N ARG A 39 -17.46 12.53 19.82
CA ARG A 39 -18.57 13.39 20.18
C ARG A 39 -18.08 14.74 20.70
N GLU A 40 -17.16 14.70 21.66
CA GLU A 40 -16.60 15.91 22.25
C GLU A 40 -15.75 16.67 21.24
N SER A 41 -14.98 15.98 20.39
CA SER A 41 -14.19 16.59 19.32
C SER A 41 -15.08 17.21 18.25
N TRP A 42 -16.20 16.57 17.90
CA TRP A 42 -17.17 17.20 17.01
C TRP A 42 -17.76 18.49 17.63
N ALA A 43 -18.13 18.49 18.89
CA ALA A 43 -18.60 19.68 19.59
C ALA A 43 -17.55 20.79 19.58
N LYS A 44 -16.30 20.46 19.91
CA LYS A 44 -15.15 21.39 19.94
C LYS A 44 -14.82 21.93 18.55
N SER A 45 -14.91 21.11 17.51
CA SER A 45 -14.66 21.52 16.12
C SER A 45 -15.64 22.56 15.60
N LYS A 46 -16.86 22.62 16.15
CA LYS A 46 -17.85 23.68 15.80
C LYS A 46 -17.41 25.06 16.26
N LEU A 47 -16.59 25.13 17.31
CA LEU A 47 -16.12 26.38 17.89
C LEU A 47 -14.76 26.80 17.32
N PHE A 48 -13.86 25.85 17.09
CA PHE A 48 -12.44 26.13 16.80
C PHE A 48 -11.94 25.50 15.50
N GLY A 49 -12.68 24.56 14.90
CA GLY A 49 -12.29 23.87 13.68
C GLY A 49 -12.81 24.54 12.40
N THR A 50 -12.24 24.18 11.27
CA THR A 50 -12.69 24.54 9.94
C THR A 50 -13.99 23.81 9.57
N LYS A 51 -14.59 24.13 8.42
CA LYS A 51 -15.75 23.38 7.88
C LYS A 51 -15.37 21.89 7.69
N VAL A 52 -14.18 21.64 7.17
CA VAL A 52 -13.69 20.29 6.88
C VAL A 52 -13.47 19.47 8.16
N ASP A 53 -12.97 20.10 9.23
CA ASP A 53 -12.82 19.43 10.54
C ASP A 53 -14.18 19.03 11.13
N ARG A 54 -15.14 19.92 11.06
CA ARG A 54 -16.52 19.64 11.52
C ARG A 54 -17.16 18.46 10.79
N GLU A 55 -16.99 18.41 9.48
CA GLU A 55 -17.54 17.34 8.64
C GLU A 55 -16.81 16.02 8.86
N PHE A 56 -15.51 16.07 9.12
CA PHE A 56 -14.72 14.90 9.50
C PHE A 56 -15.27 14.23 10.77
N PHE A 57 -15.35 14.96 11.89
CA PHE A 57 -15.85 14.38 13.13
C PHE A 57 -17.31 13.99 13.03
N LYS A 58 -18.14 14.79 12.31
CA LYS A 58 -19.52 14.45 12.04
C LYS A 58 -19.69 13.14 11.31
N HIS A 59 -18.85 12.87 10.31
CA HIS A 59 -18.87 11.62 9.54
C HIS A 59 -18.67 10.38 10.43
N PHE A 60 -17.72 10.43 11.38
CA PHE A 60 -17.52 9.32 12.32
C PHE A 60 -18.65 9.22 13.35
N HIS A 61 -19.11 10.34 13.84
CA HIS A 61 -20.25 10.38 14.75
C HIS A 61 -21.52 9.77 14.10
N ASP A 62 -21.83 10.16 12.87
CA ASP A 62 -23.00 9.67 12.13
C ASP A 62 -22.89 8.16 11.81
N LYS A 63 -21.68 7.63 11.71
CA LYS A 63 -21.41 6.18 11.57
C LYS A 63 -21.44 5.41 12.92
N GLY A 64 -21.71 6.09 14.02
CA GLY A 64 -21.79 5.48 15.34
C GLY A 64 -20.42 5.19 15.97
N PHE A 65 -19.34 5.80 15.49
CA PHE A 65 -18.05 5.70 16.18
C PHE A 65 -18.01 6.65 17.37
N GLU A 66 -17.69 6.11 18.54
CA GLU A 66 -17.50 6.90 19.77
C GLU A 66 -16.04 7.33 19.92
N TRP A 67 -15.10 6.51 19.44
CA TRP A 67 -13.67 6.66 19.67
C TRP A 67 -12.85 6.45 18.40
N LEU A 68 -11.80 7.27 18.23
CA LEU A 68 -10.76 7.07 17.21
C LEU A 68 -9.44 6.76 17.92
N ILE A 69 -8.88 5.57 17.71
CA ILE A 69 -7.58 5.22 18.29
C ILE A 69 -6.49 6.02 17.57
N ILE A 70 -5.71 6.79 18.32
CA ILE A 70 -4.54 7.51 17.82
C ILE A 70 -3.27 6.71 18.06
N ASP A 71 -3.09 6.16 19.25
CA ASP A 71 -2.01 5.23 19.57
C ASP A 71 -2.54 4.02 20.35
N GLY A 72 -1.84 2.91 20.24
CA GLY A 72 -2.16 1.65 20.90
C GLY A 72 -2.87 0.63 20.01
N GLN A 73 -3.02 0.87 18.72
CA GLN A 73 -3.65 -0.06 17.79
C GLN A 73 -3.02 -1.45 17.83
N ASN A 74 -1.69 -1.55 17.77
CA ASN A 74 -0.99 -2.84 17.86
C ASN A 74 -1.30 -3.57 19.16
N ARG A 75 -1.40 -2.85 20.28
CA ARG A 75 -1.76 -3.38 21.60
C ARG A 75 -3.19 -3.92 21.61
N THR A 76 -4.12 -3.13 21.10
CA THR A 76 -5.54 -3.51 20.99
C THR A 76 -5.71 -4.78 20.14
N TYR A 77 -5.14 -4.80 18.94
CA TYR A 77 -5.22 -5.99 18.08
C TYR A 77 -4.49 -7.19 18.68
N THR A 78 -3.38 -6.99 19.39
CA THR A 78 -2.67 -8.09 20.05
C THR A 78 -3.52 -8.74 21.13
N ALA A 79 -4.24 -7.94 21.94
CA ALA A 79 -5.15 -8.47 22.95
C ALA A 79 -6.27 -9.33 22.32
N PHE A 80 -6.93 -8.81 21.26
CA PHE A 80 -7.95 -9.56 20.54
C PHE A 80 -7.39 -10.80 19.83
N ASP A 81 -6.27 -10.67 19.11
CA ASP A 81 -5.65 -11.79 18.41
C ASP A 81 -5.23 -12.92 19.37
N PHE A 82 -4.80 -12.58 20.58
CA PHE A 82 -4.46 -13.54 21.61
C PHE A 82 -5.72 -14.24 22.14
N HIS A 83 -6.73 -13.48 22.52
CA HIS A 83 -8.02 -14.01 22.96
C HIS A 83 -8.67 -14.92 21.90
N ASP A 84 -8.59 -14.51 20.62
CA ASP A 84 -9.13 -15.27 19.48
C ASP A 84 -8.23 -16.44 19.04
N ASN A 85 -7.17 -16.75 19.79
CA ASN A 85 -6.28 -17.87 19.51
C ASN A 85 -5.55 -17.79 18.15
N LYS A 86 -5.17 -16.60 17.72
CA LYS A 86 -4.47 -16.40 16.43
C LYS A 86 -2.96 -16.60 16.53
N PHE A 87 -2.40 -16.63 17.72
CA PHE A 87 -0.98 -16.93 17.96
C PHE A 87 -0.78 -17.57 19.32
N THR A 88 0.36 -18.26 19.49
CA THR A 88 0.76 -18.91 20.74
C THR A 88 1.75 -18.06 21.51
N VAL A 89 1.85 -18.32 22.82
CA VAL A 89 2.88 -17.74 23.69
C VAL A 89 3.77 -18.81 24.28
N SER A 90 5.01 -18.45 24.58
CA SER A 90 6.02 -19.30 25.22
C SER A 90 6.79 -18.45 26.19
N ASP A 91 6.42 -18.51 27.47
CA ASP A 91 7.09 -17.79 28.57
C ASP A 91 6.58 -18.29 29.92
N THR A 92 7.07 -17.72 31.01
CA THR A 92 6.53 -17.93 32.36
C THR A 92 5.52 -16.85 32.70
N PHE A 93 4.31 -17.25 33.03
CA PHE A 93 3.18 -16.41 33.39
C PHE A 93 2.78 -16.65 34.83
N VAL A 94 2.22 -15.64 35.48
CA VAL A 94 1.66 -15.77 36.81
C VAL A 94 0.14 -15.79 36.78
N ASP A 95 -0.48 -16.62 37.60
CA ASP A 95 -1.93 -16.70 37.70
C ASP A 95 -2.49 -15.73 38.78
N GLN A 96 -3.79 -15.82 39.06
CA GLN A 96 -4.47 -14.98 40.06
C GLN A 96 -3.96 -15.16 41.51
N ARG A 97 -3.22 -16.24 41.78
CA ARG A 97 -2.66 -16.58 43.07
C ARG A 97 -1.14 -16.37 43.12
N ASP A 98 -0.60 -15.65 42.14
CA ASP A 98 0.82 -15.42 41.93
C ASP A 98 1.64 -16.72 41.76
N GLN A 99 1.00 -17.81 41.28
CA GLN A 99 1.69 -19.03 40.95
C GLN A 99 2.24 -18.96 39.54
N GLU A 100 3.49 -19.38 39.37
CA GLU A 100 4.17 -19.38 38.06
C GLU A 100 3.79 -20.61 37.22
N HIS A 101 3.50 -20.38 35.96
CA HIS A 101 3.21 -21.39 34.96
C HIS A 101 4.12 -21.17 33.73
N THR A 102 5.05 -22.10 33.48
CA THR A 102 5.88 -22.04 32.27
C THR A 102 5.14 -22.71 31.12
N LEU A 103 4.86 -21.95 30.08
CA LEU A 103 4.14 -22.38 28.88
C LEU A 103 5.07 -22.49 27.69
N GLN A 104 4.77 -23.39 26.74
CA GLN A 104 5.48 -23.52 25.47
C GLN A 104 4.48 -23.69 24.33
N ASN A 105 4.41 -22.72 23.42
CA ASN A 105 3.53 -22.71 22.26
C ASN A 105 2.05 -22.94 22.58
N VAL A 106 1.55 -22.26 23.60
CA VAL A 106 0.18 -22.44 24.11
C VAL A 106 -0.71 -21.32 23.62
N PHE A 107 -1.90 -21.65 23.08
CA PHE A 107 -2.95 -20.70 22.76
C PHE A 107 -3.69 -20.27 24.04
N PHE A 108 -4.36 -19.12 24.01
CA PHE A 108 -5.14 -18.62 25.14
C PHE A 108 -6.15 -19.66 25.66
N LYS A 109 -6.91 -20.30 24.77
CA LYS A 109 -7.91 -21.33 25.14
C LYS A 109 -7.32 -22.58 25.81
N ASP A 110 -6.04 -22.86 25.55
CA ASP A 110 -5.35 -24.05 26.06
C ASP A 110 -4.54 -23.76 27.33
N MET A 111 -4.58 -22.51 27.81
CA MET A 111 -3.97 -22.12 29.09
C MET A 111 -4.73 -22.72 30.29
N PRO A 112 -4.06 -22.92 31.44
CA PRO A 112 -4.75 -23.17 32.70
C PRO A 112 -5.83 -22.13 32.96
N GLU A 113 -6.99 -22.55 33.47
CA GLU A 113 -8.14 -21.69 33.74
C GLU A 113 -7.77 -20.49 34.63
N SER A 114 -6.91 -20.71 35.66
CA SER A 114 -6.43 -19.64 36.52
C SER A 114 -5.67 -18.54 35.80
N LEU A 115 -4.91 -18.87 34.73
CA LEU A 115 -4.25 -17.90 33.85
C LEU A 115 -5.24 -17.18 32.93
N GLN A 116 -6.19 -17.91 32.35
CA GLN A 116 -7.23 -17.27 31.53
C GLN A 116 -8.02 -16.25 32.34
N MET A 117 -8.39 -16.61 33.59
CA MET A 117 -9.10 -15.72 34.49
C MET A 117 -8.28 -14.50 34.89
N ARG A 118 -6.95 -14.63 35.07
CA ARG A 118 -6.07 -13.47 35.29
C ARG A 118 -6.12 -12.50 34.13
N PHE A 119 -5.98 -12.99 32.91
CA PHE A 119 -6.06 -12.14 31.71
C PHE A 119 -7.40 -11.43 31.55
N LEU A 120 -8.50 -12.10 31.85
CA LEU A 120 -9.85 -11.55 31.71
C LEU A 120 -10.22 -10.55 32.83
N ASN A 121 -9.72 -10.75 34.06
CA ASN A 121 -10.18 -10.00 35.21
C ASN A 121 -9.14 -9.05 35.83
N ASN A 122 -7.85 -9.32 35.63
CA ASN A 122 -6.78 -8.60 36.34
C ASN A 122 -5.79 -7.89 35.43
N CYS A 123 -5.79 -8.18 34.13
CA CYS A 123 -4.94 -7.47 33.16
C CYS A 123 -5.68 -6.25 32.60
N TRP A 124 -5.26 -5.07 33.01
CA TRP A 124 -5.91 -3.81 32.62
C TRP A 124 -5.12 -3.07 31.57
N ILE A 125 -5.81 -2.47 30.61
CA ILE A 125 -5.25 -1.55 29.63
C ILE A 125 -5.85 -0.18 29.91
N SER A 126 -5.01 0.79 30.22
CA SER A 126 -5.45 2.16 30.44
C SER A 126 -5.89 2.80 29.13
N VAL A 127 -7.01 3.52 29.14
CA VAL A 127 -7.47 4.34 28.01
C VAL A 127 -7.35 5.80 28.40
N ALA A 128 -6.64 6.59 27.60
CA ALA A 128 -6.54 8.03 27.76
C ALA A 128 -7.46 8.72 26.74
N PRO A 129 -8.62 9.27 27.18
CA PRO A 129 -9.50 10.03 26.31
C PRO A 129 -8.89 11.39 25.98
N ILE A 130 -8.97 11.79 24.71
CA ILE A 130 -8.44 13.06 24.19
C ILE A 130 -9.57 13.77 23.45
N THR A 131 -9.63 15.10 23.58
CA THR A 131 -10.56 15.92 22.81
C THR A 131 -9.79 16.93 21.98
N VAL A 132 -9.96 16.89 20.66
CA VAL A 132 -9.31 17.77 19.68
C VAL A 132 -10.33 18.60 18.91
N ALA A 133 -9.90 19.71 18.33
CA ALA A 133 -10.75 20.55 17.51
C ALA A 133 -10.56 20.32 16.00
N THR A 134 -9.37 19.86 15.61
CA THR A 134 -8.96 19.74 14.22
C THR A 134 -8.40 18.36 13.89
N ARG A 135 -8.42 18.02 12.61
CA ARG A 135 -7.77 16.81 12.08
C ARG A 135 -6.26 16.91 12.24
N GLN A 136 -5.71 18.12 12.12
CA GLN A 136 -4.28 18.36 12.24
C GLN A 136 -3.78 18.00 13.66
N GLU A 137 -4.53 18.34 14.71
CA GLU A 137 -4.21 17.90 16.08
C GLU A 137 -4.17 16.37 16.21
N CYS A 138 -5.06 15.64 15.50
CA CYS A 138 -5.00 14.17 15.47
C CYS A 138 -3.70 13.66 14.84
N ILE A 139 -3.23 14.29 13.75
CA ILE A 139 -1.99 13.92 13.06
C ILE A 139 -0.78 14.20 13.96
N GLU A 140 -0.71 15.38 14.54
CA GLU A 140 0.37 15.78 15.43
C GLU A 140 0.51 14.81 16.60
N MET A 141 -0.59 14.50 17.27
CA MET A 141 -0.60 13.49 18.36
C MET A 141 -0.15 12.11 17.85
N PHE A 142 -0.61 11.67 16.67
CA PHE A 142 -0.18 10.40 16.11
C PHE A 142 1.34 10.36 15.87
N LEU A 143 1.91 11.44 15.38
CA LEU A 143 3.36 11.54 15.16
C LEU A 143 4.12 11.55 16.48
N ASP A 144 3.68 12.35 17.46
CA ASP A 144 4.30 12.48 18.78
C ASP A 144 4.32 11.15 19.55
N TYR A 145 3.21 10.41 19.56
CA TYR A 145 3.14 9.10 20.24
C TYR A 145 3.96 8.00 19.55
N ASN A 146 4.33 8.16 18.29
CA ASN A 146 5.12 7.17 17.55
C ASN A 146 6.63 7.46 17.52
N ASP A 147 7.14 8.37 18.33
CA ASP A 147 8.54 8.77 18.38
C ASP A 147 9.52 7.61 18.74
N GLY A 148 9.02 6.55 19.36
CA GLY A 148 9.82 5.37 19.76
C GLY A 148 10.20 4.41 18.62
N ILE A 149 9.43 4.34 17.53
CA ILE A 149 9.75 3.67 16.27
C ILE A 149 9.50 4.68 15.16
N PRO A 150 10.54 5.19 14.51
CA PRO A 150 10.38 6.25 13.51
C PRO A 150 9.32 5.91 12.47
N VAL A 151 8.36 6.82 12.33
CA VAL A 151 7.36 6.77 11.26
C VAL A 151 8.07 7.05 9.95
N ASN A 152 7.92 6.18 8.96
CA ASN A 152 8.50 6.46 7.64
C ASN A 152 7.66 7.51 6.89
N GLU A 153 8.21 8.07 5.81
CA GLU A 153 7.56 9.15 5.07
C GLU A 153 6.19 8.73 4.50
N MET A 154 6.04 7.47 4.08
CA MET A 154 4.73 6.98 3.63
C MET A 154 3.71 6.85 4.75
N GLU A 155 4.13 6.44 5.94
CA GLU A 155 3.24 6.39 7.12
C GLU A 155 2.79 7.80 7.52
N LYS A 156 3.67 8.81 7.40
CA LYS A 156 3.32 10.23 7.61
C LYS A 156 2.30 10.71 6.58
N ARG A 157 2.52 10.44 5.30
CA ARG A 157 1.58 10.77 4.22
C ARG A 157 0.25 10.08 4.41
N ASP A 158 0.27 8.81 4.79
CA ASP A 158 -0.95 8.04 5.04
C ASP A 158 -1.77 8.59 6.21
N ALA A 159 -1.14 9.25 7.17
CA ALA A 159 -1.83 9.97 8.23
C ALA A 159 -2.52 11.26 7.74
N SER A 160 -2.21 11.75 6.54
CA SER A 160 -2.83 12.98 6.02
C SER A 160 -4.31 12.79 5.69
N PHE A 161 -5.06 13.89 5.81
CA PHE A 161 -6.48 13.95 5.47
C PHE A 161 -6.67 14.76 4.18
N SER A 162 -6.60 14.07 3.05
CA SER A 162 -6.91 14.67 1.76
C SER A 162 -7.70 13.68 0.91
N ALA A 163 -8.40 14.19 -0.10
CA ALA A 163 -9.12 13.33 -1.04
C ALA A 163 -8.17 12.36 -1.77
N ILE A 164 -6.94 12.78 -2.03
CA ILE A 164 -5.89 11.94 -2.62
C ILE A 164 -5.44 10.85 -1.64
N ALA A 165 -5.21 11.18 -0.36
CA ALA A 165 -4.84 10.19 0.64
C ALA A 165 -5.90 9.09 0.79
N ASP A 166 -7.18 9.48 0.83
CA ASP A 166 -8.30 8.52 0.87
C ASP A 166 -8.34 7.65 -0.38
N TRP A 167 -8.14 8.25 -1.56
CA TRP A 167 -8.12 7.51 -2.81
C TRP A 167 -6.93 6.53 -2.87
N VAL A 168 -5.72 6.95 -2.48
CA VAL A 168 -4.54 6.08 -2.42
C VAL A 168 -4.79 4.88 -1.50
N ARG A 169 -5.37 5.09 -0.31
CA ARG A 169 -5.74 3.99 0.60
C ARG A 169 -6.72 3.00 -0.05
N GLN A 170 -7.74 3.52 -0.72
CA GLN A 170 -8.73 2.68 -1.42
C GLN A 170 -8.10 1.87 -2.56
N GLN A 171 -7.22 2.49 -3.36
CA GLN A 171 -6.55 1.77 -4.44
C GLN A 171 -5.55 0.73 -3.90
N ALA A 172 -4.79 1.07 -2.86
CA ALA A 172 -3.88 0.13 -2.22
C ALA A 172 -4.62 -1.12 -1.70
N GLU A 173 -5.80 -0.98 -1.13
CA GLU A 173 -6.64 -2.11 -0.74
C GLU A 173 -7.03 -3.00 -1.92
N LYS A 174 -7.41 -2.40 -3.05
CA LYS A 174 -7.80 -3.15 -4.25
C LYS A 174 -6.67 -3.94 -4.89
N VAL A 175 -5.43 -3.43 -4.80
CA VAL A 175 -4.26 -4.04 -5.45
C VAL A 175 -3.30 -4.72 -4.46
N SER A 176 -3.64 -4.80 -3.18
CA SER A 176 -2.75 -5.34 -2.14
C SER A 176 -2.33 -6.78 -2.42
N GLU A 177 -3.23 -7.63 -2.90
CA GLU A 177 -2.94 -9.04 -3.19
C GLU A 177 -1.98 -9.21 -4.38
N PRO A 178 -2.26 -8.63 -5.58
CA PRO A 178 -1.29 -8.63 -6.66
C PRO A 178 0.05 -7.97 -6.30
N MET A 179 0.05 -6.94 -5.45
CA MET A 179 1.26 -6.24 -5.02
C MET A 179 2.22 -7.14 -4.23
N ARG A 180 1.69 -8.13 -3.49
CA ARG A 180 2.51 -9.14 -2.80
C ARG A 180 3.36 -9.98 -3.73
N ARG A 181 3.06 -9.99 -5.02
CA ARG A 181 3.88 -10.64 -6.05
C ARG A 181 5.08 -9.81 -6.48
N ILE A 182 5.12 -8.53 -6.11
CA ILE A 182 6.21 -7.60 -6.44
C ILE A 182 7.00 -7.25 -5.18
N GLU A 183 6.32 -6.90 -4.09
CA GLU A 183 6.93 -6.48 -2.83
C GLU A 183 6.78 -7.53 -1.72
N SER A 184 7.61 -7.44 -0.68
CA SER A 184 7.49 -8.27 0.51
C SER A 184 6.36 -7.79 1.41
N GLU A 185 5.78 -8.71 2.20
CA GLU A 185 4.73 -8.39 3.17
C GLU A 185 5.16 -7.29 4.14
N ASP A 186 6.39 -7.37 4.68
CA ASP A 186 6.92 -6.37 5.62
C ASP A 186 6.96 -4.96 5.02
N LYS A 187 7.25 -4.84 3.72
CA LYS A 187 7.25 -3.56 3.03
C LYS A 187 5.83 -3.04 2.78
N ILE A 188 4.90 -3.94 2.41
CA ILE A 188 3.48 -3.59 2.20
C ILE A 188 2.87 -3.10 3.51
N ILE A 189 3.14 -3.79 4.62
CA ILE A 189 2.70 -3.34 5.95
C ILE A 189 3.18 -1.92 6.26
N ARG A 190 4.35 -1.53 5.78
CA ARG A 190 4.94 -0.20 5.95
C ARG A 190 4.60 0.80 4.84
N GLY A 191 3.65 0.48 3.98
CA GLY A 191 3.08 1.39 2.99
C GLY A 191 3.72 1.36 1.61
N ALA A 192 4.52 0.34 1.26
CA ALA A 192 5.11 0.24 -0.07
C ALA A 192 4.05 0.14 -1.18
N ASP A 193 2.90 -0.47 -0.92
CA ASP A 193 1.76 -0.49 -1.83
C ASP A 193 1.24 0.92 -2.14
N LYS A 194 1.14 1.77 -1.13
CA LYS A 194 0.73 3.17 -1.27
C LYS A 194 1.78 4.01 -1.99
N GLU A 195 3.07 3.77 -1.71
CA GLU A 195 4.17 4.42 -2.43
C GLU A 195 4.13 4.08 -3.94
N TRP A 196 3.82 2.83 -4.29
CA TRP A 196 3.63 2.42 -5.69
C TRP A 196 2.42 3.13 -6.32
N ILE A 197 1.27 3.12 -5.65
CA ILE A 197 0.05 3.75 -6.14
C ILE A 197 0.28 5.24 -6.39
N ILE A 198 0.83 5.99 -5.42
CA ILE A 198 1.04 7.43 -5.60
C ILE A 198 2.08 7.72 -6.69
N SER A 199 3.19 6.98 -6.74
CA SER A 199 4.24 7.17 -7.75
C SER A 199 3.71 6.96 -9.16
N MET A 200 2.93 5.91 -9.37
CA MET A 200 2.30 5.62 -10.65
C MET A 200 1.22 6.64 -11.02
N SER A 201 0.41 7.06 -10.04
CA SER A 201 -0.62 8.08 -10.25
C SER A 201 -0.04 9.43 -10.63
N MET A 202 1.06 9.85 -9.99
CA MET A 202 1.78 11.08 -10.36
C MET A 202 2.22 11.04 -11.82
N HIS A 203 2.66 9.88 -12.32
CA HIS A 203 2.97 9.72 -13.73
C HIS A 203 1.72 9.80 -14.61
N LEU A 204 0.69 9.05 -14.28
CA LEU A 204 -0.55 8.95 -15.07
C LEU A 204 -1.28 10.30 -15.16
N MET A 205 -1.24 11.09 -14.09
CA MET A 205 -1.92 12.40 -13.99
C MET A 205 -1.03 13.59 -14.38
N LYS A 206 0.08 13.35 -15.04
CA LYS A 206 1.04 14.40 -15.47
C LYS A 206 0.42 15.58 -16.24
N ASN A 207 -0.72 15.38 -16.87
CA ASN A 207 -1.43 16.42 -17.63
C ASN A 207 -2.51 17.14 -16.79
N TYR A 208 -2.86 16.63 -15.61
CA TYR A 208 -3.89 17.21 -14.75
C TYR A 208 -3.46 18.57 -14.16
N ALA A 209 -2.22 18.65 -13.74
CA ALA A 209 -1.68 19.84 -13.13
C ALA A 209 -0.34 20.24 -13.79
N PRO A 210 -0.37 20.85 -14.99
CA PRO A 210 0.86 21.19 -15.72
C PRO A 210 1.83 22.05 -14.91
N ALA A 211 1.33 22.97 -14.09
CA ALA A 211 2.16 23.80 -13.19
C ALA A 211 2.80 22.96 -12.07
N ILE A 212 2.16 21.91 -11.66
CA ILE A 212 2.67 20.92 -10.73
C ILE A 212 3.58 19.94 -11.49
N SER A 213 3.16 19.41 -12.64
CA SER A 213 3.93 18.46 -13.43
C SER A 213 5.22 19.04 -13.99
N ALA A 214 5.28 20.31 -14.31
CA ALA A 214 6.53 20.99 -14.72
C ALA A 214 7.58 21.06 -13.59
N LYS A 215 7.12 20.99 -12.33
CA LYS A 215 7.96 20.88 -11.12
C LYS A 215 8.05 19.44 -10.60
N PHE A 216 7.07 18.58 -10.90
CA PHE A 216 7.03 17.15 -10.58
C PHE A 216 7.74 16.30 -11.65
N GLY A 217 8.75 16.86 -12.28
CA GLY A 217 9.60 16.08 -13.15
C GLY A 217 10.05 14.79 -12.47
N ASP A 218 10.39 14.85 -11.23
CA ASP A 218 10.89 13.72 -10.47
C ASP A 218 9.86 13.22 -9.44
N ILE A 219 9.81 11.91 -9.23
CA ILE A 219 9.00 11.26 -8.19
C ILE A 219 9.87 11.15 -6.96
N ASP A 220 10.01 12.25 -6.24
CA ASP A 220 10.72 12.37 -4.97
C ASP A 220 9.74 12.64 -3.81
N ASP A 221 10.25 12.67 -2.59
CA ASP A 221 9.45 12.86 -1.39
C ASP A 221 8.72 14.21 -1.39
N ASP A 222 9.40 15.29 -1.76
CA ASP A 222 8.81 16.64 -1.85
C ASP A 222 7.66 16.70 -2.86
N SER A 223 7.81 15.98 -3.98
CA SER A 223 6.79 15.90 -5.01
C SER A 223 5.59 15.08 -4.56
N MET A 224 5.83 13.99 -3.85
CA MET A 224 4.78 13.16 -3.25
C MET A 224 4.00 13.94 -2.19
N ASP A 225 4.67 14.71 -1.33
CA ASP A 225 4.03 15.54 -0.30
C ASP A 225 3.09 16.57 -0.93
N LYS A 226 3.56 17.27 -1.96
CA LYS A 226 2.72 18.22 -2.73
C LYS A 226 1.55 17.55 -3.42
N TRP A 227 1.72 16.29 -3.85
CA TRP A 227 0.65 15.52 -4.45
C TRP A 227 -0.43 15.16 -3.43
N TYR A 228 -0.04 14.79 -2.21
CA TYR A 228 -0.97 14.56 -1.12
C TYR A 228 -1.70 15.83 -0.67
N ASP A 229 -1.11 17.00 -0.87
CA ASP A 229 -1.76 18.29 -0.62
C ASP A 229 -2.90 18.60 -1.62
N ILE A 230 -2.91 17.96 -2.78
CA ILE A 230 -4.03 18.11 -3.72
C ILE A 230 -5.30 17.57 -3.07
N GLY A 231 -6.31 18.42 -3.00
CA GLY A 231 -7.59 18.05 -2.39
C GLY A 231 -7.58 17.96 -0.88
N LYS A 232 -6.60 18.54 -0.17
CA LYS A 232 -6.62 18.65 1.29
C LYS A 232 -7.83 19.46 1.80
N ASP A 233 -8.33 20.37 0.99
CA ASP A 233 -9.55 21.15 1.26
C ASP A 233 -10.82 20.47 0.74
N CYS A 234 -10.71 19.31 0.08
CA CYS A 234 -11.81 18.51 -0.40
C CYS A 234 -12.19 17.44 0.62
N ILE A 235 -13.46 17.32 0.94
CA ILE A 235 -13.98 16.35 1.92
C ILE A 235 -13.98 14.94 1.33
N ASN A 236 -14.25 14.85 0.03
CA ASN A 236 -14.24 13.62 -0.74
C ASN A 236 -14.02 13.91 -2.22
N LEU A 237 -13.78 12.86 -3.00
CA LEU A 237 -13.61 12.95 -4.46
C LEU A 237 -14.87 13.41 -5.20
N ALA A 238 -16.02 13.39 -4.55
CA ALA A 238 -17.29 13.86 -5.12
C ALA A 238 -17.51 15.36 -4.93
N ASP A 239 -16.50 16.10 -4.42
CA ASP A 239 -16.59 17.55 -4.28
C ASP A 239 -16.78 18.18 -5.66
N PRO A 240 -17.88 18.93 -5.87
CA PRO A 240 -18.17 19.60 -7.14
C PRO A 240 -17.11 20.62 -7.57
N ASN A 241 -16.23 21.04 -6.64
CA ASN A 241 -15.12 21.92 -6.95
C ASN A 241 -13.92 21.22 -7.63
N SER A 242 -13.96 19.90 -7.80
CA SER A 242 -12.87 19.12 -8.40
C SER A 242 -13.32 18.13 -9.48
N PRO A 243 -14.17 18.51 -10.47
CA PRO A 243 -14.69 17.56 -11.46
C PRO A 243 -13.58 16.95 -12.33
N HIS A 244 -12.54 17.72 -12.63
CA HIS A 244 -11.39 17.22 -13.40
C HIS A 244 -10.57 16.20 -12.61
N LEU A 245 -10.39 16.40 -11.31
CA LEU A 245 -9.67 15.46 -10.45
C LEU A 245 -10.35 14.08 -10.46
N GLN A 246 -11.68 14.05 -10.38
CA GLN A 246 -12.42 12.79 -10.42
C GLN A 246 -12.23 12.02 -11.73
N SER A 247 -12.26 12.72 -12.88
CA SER A 247 -12.10 12.05 -14.19
C SER A 247 -10.70 11.46 -14.33
N GLU A 248 -9.69 12.20 -13.93
CA GLU A 248 -8.30 11.73 -13.97
C GLU A 248 -8.04 10.57 -13.00
N LEU A 249 -8.58 10.64 -11.78
CA LEU A 249 -8.46 9.55 -10.82
C LEU A 249 -9.17 8.28 -11.29
N ARG A 250 -10.32 8.37 -11.98
CA ARG A 250 -10.98 7.20 -12.60
C ARG A 250 -10.11 6.59 -13.70
N ARG A 251 -9.50 7.42 -14.55
CA ARG A 251 -8.55 6.95 -15.56
C ARG A 251 -7.37 6.23 -14.90
N CYS A 252 -6.78 6.81 -13.87
CA CYS A 252 -5.69 6.19 -13.10
C CYS A 252 -6.15 4.86 -12.49
N GLU A 253 -7.32 4.82 -11.86
CA GLU A 253 -7.88 3.61 -11.26
C GLU A 253 -8.01 2.48 -12.28
N GLN A 254 -8.53 2.77 -13.47
CA GLN A 254 -8.68 1.78 -14.53
C GLN A 254 -7.32 1.22 -14.98
N ILE A 255 -6.33 2.09 -15.20
CA ILE A 255 -5.00 1.69 -15.64
C ILE A 255 -4.28 0.89 -14.54
N LEU A 256 -4.35 1.34 -13.28
CA LEU A 256 -3.76 0.65 -12.14
C LEU A 256 -4.42 -0.71 -11.92
N TYR A 257 -5.74 -0.78 -11.98
CA TYR A 257 -6.48 -2.03 -11.84
C TYR A 257 -6.06 -3.03 -12.93
N THR A 258 -6.07 -2.62 -14.20
CA THR A 258 -5.62 -3.48 -15.30
C THR A 258 -4.16 -3.91 -15.12
N THR A 259 -3.27 -3.01 -14.70
CA THR A 259 -1.86 -3.34 -14.48
C THR A 259 -1.68 -4.39 -13.38
N PHE A 260 -2.27 -4.17 -12.22
CA PHE A 260 -2.03 -5.03 -11.05
C PHE A 260 -2.97 -6.22 -10.99
N HIS A 261 -4.25 -6.03 -11.24
CA HIS A 261 -5.24 -7.08 -11.07
C HIS A 261 -5.36 -7.96 -12.30
N ASP A 262 -5.49 -7.38 -13.49
CA ASP A 262 -5.69 -8.20 -14.69
C ASP A 262 -4.37 -8.82 -15.19
N VAL A 263 -3.28 -8.03 -15.24
CA VAL A 263 -2.00 -8.50 -15.77
C VAL A 263 -1.20 -9.27 -14.72
N PHE A 264 -0.94 -8.70 -13.55
CA PHE A 264 -0.11 -9.36 -12.53
C PHE A 264 -0.81 -10.50 -11.80
N ASP A 265 -2.14 -10.53 -11.76
CA ASP A 265 -2.88 -11.67 -11.22
C ASP A 265 -2.97 -12.83 -12.22
N SER A 266 -2.74 -12.57 -13.51
CA SER A 266 -2.62 -13.62 -14.49
C SER A 266 -1.41 -14.53 -14.17
N GLN A 267 -1.60 -15.85 -14.25
CA GLN A 267 -0.51 -16.80 -13.99
C GLN A 267 0.50 -16.77 -15.14
N SER A 268 1.60 -16.05 -14.95
CA SER A 268 2.70 -16.02 -15.93
C SER A 268 3.73 -17.11 -15.67
N LYS A 269 4.29 -17.65 -16.74
CA LYS A 269 5.44 -18.59 -16.68
C LYS A 269 6.74 -17.93 -16.20
N TYR A 270 6.80 -16.62 -16.13
CA TYR A 270 8.02 -15.85 -15.78
C TYR A 270 8.12 -15.49 -14.29
N GLN A 271 7.25 -16.01 -13.47
CA GLN A 271 7.37 -15.87 -12.01
C GLN A 271 8.64 -16.54 -11.50
N THR A 272 9.26 -15.94 -10.48
CA THR A 272 10.33 -16.59 -9.71
C THR A 272 9.81 -17.82 -8.96
N LYS A 273 10.71 -18.64 -8.42
CA LYS A 273 10.34 -19.79 -7.57
C LYS A 273 9.41 -19.43 -6.39
N ASN A 274 9.41 -18.17 -5.96
CA ASN A 274 8.59 -17.67 -4.87
C ASN A 274 7.29 -16.99 -5.39
N GLY A 275 6.92 -17.17 -6.65
CA GLY A 275 5.73 -16.56 -7.25
C GLY A 275 5.84 -15.05 -7.47
N LYS A 276 7.05 -14.46 -7.37
CA LYS A 276 7.27 -13.02 -7.49
C LYS A 276 7.70 -12.61 -8.89
N PHE A 277 7.37 -11.39 -9.25
CA PHE A 277 7.82 -10.72 -10.47
C PHE A 277 8.93 -9.71 -10.16
N ALA A 278 9.69 -9.36 -11.19
CA ALA A 278 10.67 -8.29 -11.08
C ALA A 278 9.97 -6.92 -11.02
N THR A 279 10.38 -6.07 -10.08
CA THR A 279 9.77 -4.75 -9.83
C THR A 279 9.78 -3.82 -11.04
N TYR A 280 10.83 -3.88 -11.88
CA TYR A 280 10.90 -3.07 -13.09
C TYR A 280 9.82 -3.43 -14.12
N MET A 281 9.33 -4.68 -14.11
CA MET A 281 8.24 -5.10 -15.00
C MET A 281 6.92 -4.40 -14.67
N ALA A 282 6.70 -4.01 -13.40
CA ALA A 282 5.50 -3.28 -13.03
C ALA A 282 5.42 -1.92 -13.75
N TRP A 283 6.54 -1.20 -13.84
CA TRP A 283 6.61 0.06 -14.56
C TRP A 283 6.46 -0.13 -16.07
N ALA A 284 7.18 -1.11 -16.65
CA ALA A 284 7.04 -1.41 -18.08
C ALA A 284 5.60 -1.77 -18.45
N THR A 285 4.96 -2.60 -17.63
CA THR A 285 3.55 -2.98 -17.81
C THR A 285 2.64 -1.76 -17.73
N LEU A 286 2.79 -0.92 -16.70
CA LEU A 286 1.99 0.30 -16.53
C LEU A 286 2.02 1.18 -17.80
N TYR A 287 3.21 1.43 -18.33
CA TYR A 287 3.34 2.28 -19.52
C TYR A 287 2.70 1.68 -20.76
N VAL A 288 2.79 0.36 -20.93
CA VAL A 288 2.15 -0.29 -22.08
C VAL A 288 0.63 -0.31 -21.92
N VAL A 289 0.13 -0.53 -20.72
CA VAL A 289 -1.30 -0.45 -20.41
C VAL A 289 -1.82 0.97 -20.57
N GLU A 290 -1.09 1.99 -20.09
CA GLU A 290 -1.42 3.40 -20.30
C GLU A 290 -1.49 3.72 -21.80
N TRP A 291 -0.47 3.33 -22.57
CA TRP A 291 -0.44 3.57 -23.99
C TRP A 291 -1.62 2.89 -24.71
N ALA A 292 -1.92 1.64 -24.36
CA ALA A 292 -3.06 0.91 -24.93
C ALA A 292 -4.37 1.64 -24.64
N TYR A 293 -4.59 2.04 -23.38
CA TYR A 293 -5.78 2.76 -22.95
C TYR A 293 -5.94 4.08 -23.73
N ASP A 294 -4.89 4.91 -23.77
CA ASP A 294 -4.92 6.24 -24.41
C ASP A 294 -5.08 6.15 -25.94
N ASN A 295 -4.70 5.03 -26.57
CA ASN A 295 -4.82 4.82 -28.00
C ASN A 295 -6.01 3.94 -28.41
N GLY A 296 -6.91 3.62 -27.47
CA GLY A 296 -8.12 2.84 -27.72
C GLY A 296 -7.88 1.39 -28.09
N TYR A 297 -6.88 0.77 -27.47
CA TYR A 297 -6.63 -0.66 -27.56
C TYR A 297 -7.13 -1.38 -26.32
N ASN A 298 -7.75 -2.55 -26.53
CA ASN A 298 -8.03 -3.52 -25.47
C ASN A 298 -6.99 -4.63 -25.49
N ILE A 299 -6.63 -5.13 -24.30
CA ILE A 299 -5.81 -6.32 -24.14
C ILE A 299 -6.78 -7.51 -24.06
N SER A 300 -6.72 -8.40 -25.05
CA SER A 300 -7.66 -9.54 -25.14
C SER A 300 -7.22 -10.77 -24.34
N ASP A 301 -5.95 -10.85 -23.97
CA ASP A 301 -5.37 -11.93 -23.17
C ASP A 301 -4.22 -11.37 -22.31
N TYR A 302 -4.47 -11.16 -21.03
CA TYR A 302 -3.52 -10.56 -20.09
C TYR A 302 -2.30 -11.45 -19.81
N ARG A 303 -2.49 -12.77 -19.81
CA ARG A 303 -1.37 -13.71 -19.62
C ARG A 303 -0.43 -13.69 -20.82
N GLU A 304 -0.96 -13.82 -22.02
CA GLU A 304 -0.14 -13.74 -23.24
C GLU A 304 0.45 -12.35 -23.45
N PHE A 305 -0.26 -11.30 -23.07
CA PHE A 305 0.27 -9.94 -23.04
C PHE A 305 1.54 -9.86 -22.20
N PHE A 306 1.48 -10.32 -20.94
CA PHE A 306 2.59 -10.24 -20.01
C PHE A 306 3.78 -11.12 -20.45
N ASP A 307 3.49 -12.34 -20.89
CA ASP A 307 4.51 -13.25 -21.44
C ASP A 307 5.18 -12.68 -22.70
N SER A 308 4.42 -11.98 -23.55
CA SER A 308 4.96 -11.31 -24.73
C SER A 308 5.83 -10.12 -24.37
N LEU A 309 5.48 -9.37 -23.33
CA LEU A 309 6.27 -8.24 -22.84
C LEU A 309 7.67 -8.71 -22.38
N TYR A 310 7.75 -9.84 -21.66
CA TYR A 310 9.03 -10.48 -21.34
C TYR A 310 9.80 -10.93 -22.59
N THR A 311 9.09 -11.44 -23.60
CA THR A 311 9.73 -11.85 -24.87
C THR A 311 10.32 -10.66 -25.63
N ILE A 312 9.65 -9.52 -25.59
CA ILE A 312 10.15 -8.26 -26.18
C ILE A 312 11.37 -7.78 -25.42
N ASP A 313 11.32 -7.76 -24.08
CA ASP A 313 12.46 -7.41 -23.23
C ASP A 313 13.69 -8.25 -23.54
N ARG A 314 13.50 -9.56 -23.67
CA ARG A 314 14.56 -10.50 -24.02
C ARG A 314 15.18 -10.23 -25.40
N LYS A 315 14.34 -9.99 -26.40
CA LYS A 315 14.82 -9.68 -27.76
C LYS A 315 15.68 -8.41 -27.76
N LEU A 316 15.21 -7.36 -27.10
CA LEU A 316 15.94 -6.09 -26.98
C LEU A 316 17.27 -6.25 -26.24
N ALA A 317 17.30 -7.10 -25.22
CA ALA A 317 18.52 -7.41 -24.48
C ALA A 317 19.51 -8.24 -25.30
N SER A 318 19.01 -9.19 -26.10
CA SER A 318 19.82 -10.06 -26.97
C SER A 318 20.49 -9.29 -28.10
N ASP A 319 19.79 -8.31 -28.65
CA ASP A 319 20.33 -7.45 -29.72
C ASP A 319 21.53 -6.61 -29.23
N SER A 320 21.68 -6.48 -27.90
CA SER A 320 22.77 -5.72 -27.28
C SER A 320 23.88 -6.57 -26.65
N ASP A 321 23.65 -7.85 -26.32
CA ASP A 321 24.63 -8.73 -25.64
C ASP A 321 24.26 -10.23 -25.77
N ALA A 322 24.93 -10.95 -26.67
CA ALA A 322 24.67 -12.37 -26.94
C ALA A 322 25.00 -13.30 -25.74
N ALA A 323 25.99 -12.96 -24.92
CA ALA A 323 26.33 -13.75 -23.74
C ALA A 323 25.22 -13.68 -22.67
N PHE A 324 24.62 -12.52 -22.54
CA PHE A 324 23.45 -12.31 -21.68
C PHE A 324 22.21 -13.04 -22.19
N ALA A 325 21.99 -13.06 -23.52
CA ALA A 325 20.89 -13.79 -24.13
C ALA A 325 20.86 -15.26 -23.72
N ASN A 326 22.01 -15.92 -23.71
CA ASN A 326 22.13 -17.33 -23.32
C ASN A 326 21.82 -17.56 -21.83
N GLN A 327 22.26 -16.66 -20.95
CA GLN A 327 21.94 -16.75 -19.51
C GLN A 327 20.47 -16.52 -19.23
N TYR A 328 19.86 -15.56 -19.93
CA TYR A 328 18.45 -15.25 -19.77
C TYR A 328 17.57 -16.37 -20.33
N ASP A 329 17.98 -17.00 -21.43
CA ASP A 329 17.33 -18.17 -22.00
C ASP A 329 17.32 -19.35 -21.02
N ALA A 330 18.47 -19.63 -20.41
CA ALA A 330 18.58 -20.69 -19.43
C ALA A 330 17.70 -20.43 -18.21
N TRP A 331 17.60 -19.17 -17.79
CA TRP A 331 16.74 -18.78 -16.68
C TRP A 331 15.25 -18.90 -17.03
N LEU A 332 14.84 -18.46 -18.22
CA LEU A 332 13.45 -18.56 -18.69
C LEU A 332 12.96 -20.00 -18.86
N ASN A 333 13.84 -20.87 -19.37
CA ASN A 333 13.51 -22.26 -19.62
C ASN A 333 13.55 -23.13 -18.34
N ALA A 334 14.07 -22.60 -17.22
CA ALA A 334 14.02 -23.27 -15.95
C ALA A 334 12.56 -23.31 -15.39
N THR A 335 12.19 -24.42 -14.78
CA THR A 335 10.91 -24.51 -14.06
C THR A 335 10.88 -23.52 -12.89
N PRO A 336 9.73 -23.00 -12.48
CA PRO A 336 9.64 -22.04 -11.35
C PRO A 336 10.37 -22.49 -10.09
N ALA A 337 10.33 -23.80 -9.77
CA ALA A 337 11.02 -24.38 -8.62
C ALA A 337 12.54 -24.36 -8.73
N LYS A 338 13.11 -24.36 -9.95
CA LYS A 338 14.53 -24.33 -10.23
C LYS A 338 15.07 -22.97 -10.65
N ARG A 339 14.14 -22.01 -10.87
CA ARG A 339 14.51 -20.67 -11.34
C ARG A 339 15.21 -19.91 -10.22
N GLY A 340 16.46 -19.60 -10.44
CA GLY A 340 17.28 -18.78 -9.55
C GLY A 340 16.90 -17.29 -9.62
N LYS A 341 17.80 -16.44 -9.14
CA LYS A 341 17.66 -14.98 -9.28
C LYS A 341 17.70 -14.61 -10.75
N GLU A 342 16.77 -13.75 -11.16
CA GLU A 342 16.69 -13.27 -12.53
C GLU A 342 18.01 -12.58 -12.95
N PRO A 343 18.55 -12.87 -14.15
CA PRO A 343 19.72 -12.18 -14.67
C PRO A 343 19.47 -10.67 -14.78
N LYS A 344 20.37 -9.88 -14.20
CA LYS A 344 20.17 -8.43 -14.03
C LYS A 344 20.32 -7.57 -15.30
N LYS A 345 20.65 -8.17 -16.43
CA LYS A 345 20.82 -7.48 -17.72
C LYS A 345 19.62 -7.68 -18.62
N SER A 346 18.40 -7.40 -18.17
CA SER A 346 17.29 -7.23 -19.11
C SER A 346 17.33 -5.82 -19.69
N TRP A 347 16.73 -5.62 -20.86
CA TRP A 347 16.58 -4.28 -21.44
C TRP A 347 15.71 -3.42 -20.53
N PHE A 348 14.60 -3.95 -20.05
CA PHE A 348 13.72 -3.26 -19.09
C PHE A 348 14.45 -2.99 -17.78
N TYR A 349 15.21 -3.95 -17.24
CA TYR A 349 16.00 -3.73 -16.05
C TYR A 349 16.98 -2.56 -16.22
N SER A 350 17.77 -2.55 -17.29
CA SER A 350 18.75 -1.48 -17.53
C SER A 350 18.09 -0.11 -17.77
N HIS A 351 16.87 -0.11 -18.29
CA HIS A 351 16.14 1.12 -18.59
C HIS A 351 15.19 1.56 -17.45
N TRP A 352 14.71 0.66 -16.59
CA TRP A 352 13.70 0.97 -15.57
C TRP A 352 14.17 0.78 -14.13
N SER A 353 15.25 0.04 -13.86
CA SER A 353 15.74 -0.15 -12.52
C SER A 353 16.37 1.14 -11.97
N GLY A 354 15.88 1.58 -10.82
CA GLY A 354 16.48 2.69 -10.03
C GLY A 354 16.33 4.10 -10.59
N VAL A 355 15.75 4.30 -11.80
CA VAL A 355 15.71 5.61 -12.46
C VAL A 355 14.30 6.03 -12.90
N HIS A 356 13.27 5.32 -12.42
CA HIS A 356 11.87 5.72 -12.66
C HIS A 356 11.52 7.06 -12.00
N LYS A 357 12.33 7.53 -11.05
CA LYS A 357 12.13 8.80 -10.34
C LYS A 357 12.42 10.03 -11.22
N SER A 358 13.37 9.94 -12.18
CA SER A 358 13.72 11.07 -13.05
C SER A 358 12.80 11.22 -14.25
N SER A 359 12.22 12.41 -14.45
CA SER A 359 11.29 12.72 -15.56
C SER A 359 11.92 12.60 -16.93
N SER A 360 13.12 13.14 -17.11
CA SER A 360 13.81 13.14 -18.41
C SER A 360 14.19 11.71 -18.86
N MET A 361 14.60 10.89 -17.89
CA MET A 361 14.91 9.49 -18.15
C MET A 361 13.66 8.69 -18.43
N ARG A 362 12.54 8.94 -17.72
CA ARG A 362 11.24 8.34 -18.03
C ARG A 362 10.80 8.64 -19.46
N ALA A 363 10.82 9.90 -19.86
CA ALA A 363 10.39 10.31 -21.20
C ALA A 363 11.16 9.58 -22.31
N LYS A 364 12.49 9.47 -22.19
CA LYS A 364 13.33 8.72 -23.14
C LYS A 364 12.94 7.24 -23.22
N ARG A 365 12.66 6.64 -22.06
CA ARG A 365 12.32 5.21 -21.95
C ARG A 365 10.94 4.90 -22.46
N ILE A 366 9.96 5.74 -22.11
CA ILE A 366 8.60 5.63 -22.65
C ILE A 366 8.64 5.71 -24.16
N LYS A 367 9.41 6.66 -24.72
CA LYS A 367 9.56 6.77 -26.16
C LYS A 367 10.14 5.49 -26.79
N ALA A 368 11.26 4.99 -26.26
CA ALA A 368 11.88 3.78 -26.78
C ALA A 368 10.96 2.56 -26.67
N LEU A 369 10.23 2.42 -25.55
CA LEU A 369 9.24 1.37 -25.37
C LEU A 369 8.07 1.52 -26.34
N THR A 370 7.55 2.74 -26.51
CA THR A 370 6.47 3.04 -27.46
C THR A 370 6.88 2.70 -28.88
N ASP A 371 8.07 3.12 -29.30
CA ASP A 371 8.62 2.82 -30.64
C ASP A 371 8.71 1.30 -30.87
N GLU A 372 8.94 0.49 -29.83
CA GLU A 372 9.01 -0.96 -29.98
C GLU A 372 7.61 -1.61 -29.96
N ILE A 373 6.74 -1.26 -29.02
CA ILE A 373 5.41 -1.89 -28.89
C ILE A 373 4.47 -1.54 -30.05
N THR A 374 4.66 -0.38 -30.70
CA THR A 374 3.83 0.05 -31.84
C THR A 374 4.13 -0.69 -33.13
N LYS A 375 5.19 -1.48 -33.20
CA LYS A 375 5.45 -2.34 -34.38
C LYS A 375 4.29 -3.34 -34.54
N PRO A 376 3.76 -3.51 -35.78
CA PRO A 376 2.58 -4.36 -36.00
C PRO A 376 2.71 -5.79 -35.48
N GLU A 377 3.90 -6.38 -35.58
CA GLU A 377 4.19 -7.70 -35.05
C GLU A 377 4.12 -7.77 -33.52
N ASN A 378 4.51 -6.71 -32.82
CA ASN A 378 4.48 -6.64 -31.37
C ASN A 378 3.08 -6.36 -30.83
N LEU A 379 2.30 -5.49 -31.49
CA LEU A 379 0.89 -5.28 -31.15
C LEU A 379 0.11 -6.60 -31.19
N LYS A 380 0.34 -7.41 -32.22
CA LYS A 380 -0.29 -8.74 -32.32
C LYS A 380 0.17 -9.68 -31.22
N LYS A 381 1.47 -9.72 -30.91
CA LYS A 381 2.00 -10.55 -29.80
C LYS A 381 1.47 -10.12 -28.45
N LEU A 382 1.34 -8.82 -28.21
CA LEU A 382 0.79 -8.24 -26.98
C LEU A 382 -0.74 -8.38 -26.89
N LYS A 383 -1.38 -9.08 -27.85
CA LYS A 383 -2.86 -9.26 -27.86
C LYS A 383 -3.65 -7.95 -27.78
N MET A 384 -3.09 -6.89 -28.34
CA MET A 384 -3.74 -5.58 -28.40
C MET A 384 -4.67 -5.49 -29.60
N VAL A 385 -5.95 -5.33 -29.34
CA VAL A 385 -7.00 -5.19 -30.34
C VAL A 385 -7.57 -3.78 -30.27
N LYS A 386 -7.53 -3.07 -31.39
CA LYS A 386 -8.11 -1.73 -31.46
C LYS A 386 -9.62 -1.79 -31.24
N GLN A 387 -10.14 -1.01 -30.32
CA GLN A 387 -11.58 -0.87 -30.15
C GLN A 387 -12.16 -0.34 -31.47
N ALA A 388 -13.21 -1.01 -31.98
CA ALA A 388 -13.99 -0.44 -33.06
C ALA A 388 -14.49 0.92 -32.61
N ALA A 389 -14.28 1.97 -33.42
CA ALA A 389 -14.82 3.27 -33.11
C ALA A 389 -16.32 3.09 -32.90
N ILE A 390 -16.78 3.24 -31.66
CA ILE A 390 -18.22 3.31 -31.38
C ILE A 390 -18.64 4.58 -32.09
N ALA A 391 -19.30 4.40 -33.24
CA ALA A 391 -19.86 5.50 -33.99
C ALA A 391 -20.70 6.31 -32.99
N ALA A 392 -20.24 7.54 -32.75
CA ALA A 392 -21.03 8.49 -31.96
C ALA A 392 -22.39 8.57 -32.61
N LYS A 393 -23.39 7.95 -31.97
CA LYS A 393 -24.80 8.17 -32.27
C LYS A 393 -25.31 9.25 -31.34
#